data_9717b0f9f54529706e9ba27849ac625b
#
_entry.id   9717b0f9f54529706e9ba27849ac625b
#
_cell.length_a   1.000
_cell.length_b   1.000
_cell.length_c   1.000
_cell.angle_alpha   90.00
_cell.angle_beta   90.00
_cell.angle_gamma   90.00
#
_symmetry.space_group_name_H-M   'P 1'
#
loop_
_entity.id
_entity.type
_entity.pdbx_description
1 polymer ?
#
loop_
_entity_poly.entity_id
_entity_poly.type
_entity_poly.pdbx_seq_one_letter_code
_entity_poly.pdbx_strand_id
1 'polypeptide(L)'
;MIAAVILSAGESSRMGRPKALLPINGETFIERIVAALKQTSVGNVLVVLGHKVEEMKRQIAHLPVEILVNPDYKLGQLSSLQVAIRHLEKIDVCDAMLVHLVDHPYIDPALVATMTERFYQTGKLIIVPRYGSKRGHPVIFSRKLFGELLSAPMDQGAKAVVNAHRDDTLEIDTTDEGITLDIDTPELYKRHVKGE
;
A
#
# COMPACT_ATOMS: atom_id res chain seq x y z
N MET A 1 -0.70 9.02 15.05
CA MET A 1 -1.62 8.25 14.19
C MET A 1 -0.85 7.55 13.08
N ILE A 2 -1.40 6.46 12.49
CA ILE A 2 -0.85 5.80 11.29
C ILE A 2 -1.62 6.31 10.07
N ALA A 3 -0.92 6.88 9.07
CA ALA A 3 -1.52 7.25 7.80
C ALA A 3 -1.49 6.06 6.83
N ALA A 4 -2.54 5.84 6.04
CA ALA A 4 -2.55 4.82 5.00
C ALA A 4 -2.10 5.42 3.66
N VAL A 5 -1.22 4.71 2.95
CA VAL A 5 -0.68 5.10 1.64
C VAL A 5 -0.96 3.99 0.64
N ILE A 6 -1.78 4.28 -0.37
CA ILE A 6 -2.06 3.37 -1.48
C ILE A 6 -1.20 3.78 -2.68
N LEU A 7 -0.30 2.90 -3.10
CA LEU A 7 0.53 3.12 -4.28
C LEU A 7 -0.22 2.68 -5.54
N SER A 8 -0.56 3.63 -6.41
CA SER A 8 -1.34 3.45 -7.64
C SER A 8 -0.76 4.24 -8.81
N ALA A 9 0.58 4.32 -8.90
CA ALA A 9 1.27 5.16 -9.87
C ALA A 9 1.67 4.43 -11.16
N GLY A 10 1.58 3.09 -11.20
CA GLY A 10 2.04 2.25 -12.31
C GLY A 10 1.20 2.36 -13.59
N GLU A 11 1.80 2.03 -14.73
CA GLU A 11 1.17 2.11 -16.06
C GLU A 11 0.10 1.05 -16.30
N SER A 12 0.12 -0.06 -15.55
CA SER A 12 -0.78 -1.21 -15.76
C SER A 12 -0.77 -1.75 -17.21
N SER A 13 0.38 -1.69 -17.88
CA SER A 13 0.54 -1.96 -19.31
C SER A 13 0.03 -3.34 -19.72
N ARG A 14 0.29 -4.37 -18.89
CA ARG A 14 -0.19 -5.75 -19.11
C ARG A 14 -1.71 -5.88 -19.04
N MET A 15 -2.38 -5.03 -18.27
CA MET A 15 -3.83 -5.03 -18.09
C MET A 15 -4.59 -4.20 -19.13
N GLY A 16 -3.91 -3.33 -19.89
CA GLY A 16 -4.51 -2.44 -20.88
C GLY A 16 -5.37 -1.31 -20.30
N ARG A 17 -5.59 -1.29 -18.98
CA ARG A 17 -6.33 -0.25 -18.25
C ARG A 17 -5.78 -0.13 -16.81
N PRO A 18 -6.03 1.01 -16.13
CA PRO A 18 -5.58 1.20 -14.75
C PRO A 18 -6.09 0.10 -13.82
N LYS A 19 -5.18 -0.60 -13.12
CA LYS A 19 -5.54 -1.67 -12.18
C LYS A 19 -6.50 -1.20 -11.08
N ALA A 20 -6.30 0.01 -10.60
CA ALA A 20 -7.17 0.62 -9.60
C ALA A 20 -8.66 0.59 -9.98
N LEU A 21 -8.97 0.65 -11.28
CA LEU A 21 -10.33 0.69 -11.81
C LEU A 21 -10.84 -0.69 -12.26
N LEU A 22 -10.12 -1.77 -11.97
CA LEU A 22 -10.59 -3.13 -12.24
C LEU A 22 -11.74 -3.48 -11.31
N PRO A 23 -12.87 -4.00 -11.84
CA PRO A 23 -14.01 -4.37 -11.01
C PRO A 23 -13.75 -5.68 -10.24
N ILE A 24 -14.22 -5.71 -8.99
CA ILE A 24 -14.27 -6.86 -8.10
C ILE A 24 -15.57 -6.81 -7.30
N ASN A 25 -16.47 -7.77 -7.49
CA ASN A 25 -17.75 -7.85 -6.75
C ASN A 25 -18.59 -6.55 -6.74
N GLY A 26 -18.61 -5.81 -7.88
CA GLY A 26 -19.39 -4.58 -8.00
C GLY A 26 -18.69 -3.28 -7.61
N GLU A 27 -17.49 -3.36 -7.06
CA GLU A 27 -16.63 -2.24 -6.71
C GLU A 27 -15.37 -2.24 -7.59
N THR A 28 -14.60 -1.16 -7.61
CA THR A 28 -13.24 -1.17 -8.16
C THR A 28 -12.22 -1.58 -7.10
N PHE A 29 -11.02 -2.00 -7.51
CA PHE A 29 -9.93 -2.33 -6.56
C PHE A 29 -9.67 -1.19 -5.57
N ILE A 30 -9.60 0.05 -6.07
CA ILE A 30 -9.31 1.20 -5.20
C ILE A 30 -10.46 1.48 -4.22
N GLU A 31 -11.73 1.36 -4.66
CA GLU A 31 -12.89 1.53 -3.78
C GLU A 31 -12.90 0.51 -2.67
N ARG A 32 -12.65 -0.76 -3.00
CA ARG A 32 -12.56 -1.85 -2.03
C ARG A 32 -11.46 -1.62 -0.99
N ILE A 33 -10.25 -1.24 -1.44
CA ILE A 33 -9.13 -0.97 -0.53
C ILE A 33 -9.45 0.21 0.40
N VAL A 34 -9.98 1.30 -0.16
CA VAL A 34 -10.35 2.48 0.63
C VAL A 34 -11.45 2.15 1.63
N ALA A 35 -12.49 1.41 1.23
CA ALA A 35 -13.59 0.99 2.10
C ALA A 35 -13.08 0.12 3.26
N ALA A 36 -12.17 -0.81 3.01
CA ALA A 36 -11.55 -1.65 4.03
C ALA A 36 -10.70 -0.83 5.02
N LEU A 37 -9.86 0.08 4.53
CA LEU A 37 -9.04 0.96 5.37
C LEU A 37 -9.89 1.88 6.24
N LYS A 38 -11.02 2.37 5.74
CA LYS A 38 -11.94 3.23 6.50
C LYS A 38 -12.68 2.51 7.64
N GLN A 39 -12.67 1.18 7.66
CA GLN A 39 -13.19 0.37 8.78
C GLN A 39 -12.16 0.20 9.91
N THR A 40 -10.96 0.75 9.77
CA THR A 40 -9.87 0.62 10.73
C THR A 40 -9.58 1.94 11.43
N SER A 41 -8.64 1.93 12.38
CA SER A 41 -8.18 3.11 13.10
C SER A 41 -7.09 3.91 12.36
N VAL A 42 -6.80 3.59 11.08
CA VAL A 42 -5.88 4.41 10.30
C VAL A 42 -6.45 5.82 10.09
N GLY A 43 -5.58 6.80 10.06
CA GLY A 43 -5.97 8.20 9.88
C GLY A 43 -6.28 8.55 8.41
N ASN A 44 -5.53 9.49 7.86
CA ASN A 44 -5.69 9.89 6.47
C ASN A 44 -5.33 8.76 5.52
N VAL A 45 -6.13 8.61 4.45
CA VAL A 45 -5.84 7.70 3.34
C VAL A 45 -5.30 8.53 2.17
N LEU A 46 -4.06 8.28 1.80
CA LEU A 46 -3.37 8.92 0.69
C LEU A 46 -3.32 7.97 -0.51
N VAL A 47 -3.58 8.46 -1.71
CA VAL A 47 -3.42 7.72 -2.96
C VAL A 47 -2.35 8.38 -3.80
N VAL A 48 -1.27 7.66 -4.11
CA VAL A 48 -0.20 8.18 -4.96
C VAL A 48 -0.46 7.74 -6.40
N LEU A 49 -0.70 8.72 -7.28
CA LEU A 49 -0.91 8.53 -8.71
C LEU A 49 0.35 8.90 -9.50
N GLY A 50 0.52 8.31 -10.70
CA GLY A 50 1.63 8.62 -11.60
C GLY A 50 1.19 8.60 -13.06
N HIS A 51 0.72 7.46 -13.56
CA HIS A 51 0.20 7.33 -14.91
C HIS A 51 -1.26 7.79 -14.99
N LYS A 52 -1.67 8.44 -16.09
CA LYS A 52 -3.05 8.89 -16.37
C LYS A 52 -3.71 9.67 -15.21
N VAL A 53 -2.94 10.55 -14.59
CA VAL A 53 -3.33 11.27 -13.35
C VAL A 53 -4.72 11.91 -13.47
N GLU A 54 -5.00 12.66 -14.54
CA GLU A 54 -6.26 13.39 -14.67
C GLU A 54 -7.48 12.47 -14.91
N GLU A 55 -7.27 11.33 -15.57
CA GLU A 55 -8.29 10.29 -15.69
C GLU A 55 -8.58 9.68 -14.31
N MET A 56 -7.52 9.29 -13.60
CA MET A 56 -7.63 8.67 -12.28
C MET A 56 -8.27 9.61 -11.26
N LYS A 57 -7.86 10.87 -11.18
CA LYS A 57 -8.47 11.87 -10.29
C LYS A 57 -9.97 11.96 -10.47
N ARG A 58 -10.46 12.00 -11.73
CA ARG A 58 -11.90 12.07 -12.01
C ARG A 58 -12.62 10.81 -11.55
N GLN A 59 -12.03 9.63 -11.76
CA GLN A 59 -12.65 8.35 -11.42
C GLN A 59 -12.75 8.13 -9.90
N ILE A 60 -11.78 8.63 -9.12
CA ILE A 60 -11.74 8.44 -7.67
C ILE A 60 -12.14 9.69 -6.87
N ALA A 61 -12.66 10.74 -7.53
CA ALA A 61 -13.03 12.01 -6.89
C ALA A 61 -14.09 11.87 -5.79
N HIS A 62 -14.88 10.82 -5.83
CA HIS A 62 -15.92 10.51 -4.83
C HIS A 62 -15.36 9.82 -3.58
N LEU A 63 -14.12 9.33 -3.62
CA LEU A 63 -13.51 8.64 -2.49
C LEU A 63 -12.98 9.64 -1.45
N PRO A 64 -13.09 9.32 -0.15
CA PRO A 64 -12.58 10.15 0.93
C PRO A 64 -11.05 9.97 1.09
N VAL A 65 -10.29 10.35 0.07
CA VAL A 65 -8.84 10.19 0.01
C VAL A 65 -8.15 11.50 -0.38
N GLU A 66 -6.91 11.67 0.06
CA GLU A 66 -6.04 12.72 -0.44
C GLU A 66 -5.18 12.18 -1.60
N ILE A 67 -5.11 12.92 -2.70
CA ILE A 67 -4.40 12.48 -3.90
C ILE A 67 -3.04 13.17 -3.97
N LEU A 68 -1.98 12.37 -4.04
CA LEU A 68 -0.62 12.82 -4.31
C LEU A 68 -0.22 12.42 -5.74
N VAL A 69 0.60 13.23 -6.39
CA VAL A 69 1.07 12.96 -7.75
C VAL A 69 2.57 12.74 -7.75
N ASN A 70 3.00 11.62 -8.30
CA ASN A 70 4.39 11.33 -8.57
C ASN A 70 4.70 11.52 -10.07
N PRO A 71 5.34 12.63 -10.49
CA PRO A 71 5.73 12.82 -11.88
C PRO A 71 6.82 11.85 -12.32
N ASP A 72 7.64 11.37 -11.37
CA ASP A 72 8.78 10.51 -11.60
C ASP A 72 8.44 9.02 -11.38
N TYR A 73 7.17 8.63 -11.56
CA TYR A 73 6.69 7.27 -11.29
C TYR A 73 7.44 6.18 -12.08
N LYS A 74 8.06 6.52 -13.21
CA LYS A 74 8.88 5.62 -14.02
C LYS A 74 10.17 5.18 -13.33
N LEU A 75 10.62 5.90 -12.29
CA LEU A 75 11.75 5.49 -11.45
C LEU A 75 11.43 4.30 -10.53
N GLY A 76 10.18 3.80 -10.55
CA GLY A 76 9.76 2.64 -9.79
C GLY A 76 8.96 2.98 -8.53
N GLN A 77 8.55 1.94 -7.82
CA GLN A 77 7.65 2.02 -6.68
C GLN A 77 8.18 2.89 -5.52
N LEU A 78 9.51 2.85 -5.28
CA LEU A 78 10.14 3.65 -4.23
C LEU A 78 9.95 5.14 -4.45
N SER A 79 9.99 5.64 -5.68
CA SER A 79 9.76 7.06 -5.97
C SER A 79 8.38 7.52 -5.53
N SER A 80 7.35 6.68 -5.72
CA SER A 80 5.99 6.95 -5.25
C SER A 80 5.88 6.93 -3.74
N LEU A 81 6.56 5.99 -3.08
CA LEU A 81 6.64 5.94 -1.62
C LEU A 81 7.30 7.21 -1.06
N GLN A 82 8.39 7.68 -1.68
CA GLN A 82 9.10 8.90 -1.28
C GLN A 82 8.22 10.16 -1.42
N VAL A 83 7.34 10.23 -2.42
CA VAL A 83 6.35 11.32 -2.53
C VAL A 83 5.42 11.33 -1.31
N ALA A 84 4.91 10.16 -0.91
CA ALA A 84 4.07 10.03 0.28
C ALA A 84 4.83 10.43 1.55
N ILE A 85 6.08 9.98 1.71
CA ILE A 85 6.91 10.32 2.88
C ILE A 85 7.12 11.83 3.00
N ARG A 86 7.53 12.52 1.91
CA ARG A 86 7.72 13.99 1.92
C ARG A 86 6.46 14.76 2.28
N HIS A 87 5.29 14.20 1.95
CA HIS A 87 4.01 14.76 2.37
C HIS A 87 3.78 14.53 3.88
N LEU A 88 3.96 13.30 4.35
CA LEU A 88 3.74 12.90 5.75
C LEU A 88 4.73 13.54 6.73
N GLU A 89 5.94 13.89 6.30
CA GLU A 89 6.90 14.63 7.12
C GLU A 89 6.38 15.99 7.60
N LYS A 90 5.45 16.58 6.86
CA LYS A 90 4.80 17.86 7.18
C LYS A 90 3.66 17.71 8.20
N ILE A 91 3.31 16.47 8.57
CA ILE A 91 2.21 16.15 9.49
C ILE A 91 2.81 15.69 10.83
N ASP A 92 2.82 16.55 11.82
CA ASP A 92 3.49 16.30 13.12
C ASP A 92 2.94 15.07 13.86
N VAL A 93 1.64 14.80 13.72
CA VAL A 93 0.95 13.70 14.44
C VAL A 93 1.04 12.34 13.73
N CYS A 94 1.84 12.23 12.67
CA CYS A 94 2.04 10.98 11.94
C CYS A 94 3.15 10.16 12.60
N ASP A 95 2.83 9.02 13.22
CA ASP A 95 3.79 8.11 13.87
C ASP A 95 4.37 7.08 12.90
N ALA A 96 3.59 6.71 11.90
CA ALA A 96 3.93 5.68 10.92
C ALA A 96 3.07 5.81 9.65
N MET A 97 3.48 5.13 8.59
CA MET A 97 2.66 4.91 7.41
C MET A 97 2.38 3.42 7.20
N LEU A 98 1.15 3.10 6.86
CA LEU A 98 0.73 1.79 6.34
C LEU A 98 0.75 1.86 4.81
N VAL A 99 1.62 1.09 4.18
CA VAL A 99 1.79 1.06 2.72
C VAL A 99 1.05 -0.13 2.14
N HIS A 100 0.17 0.13 1.19
CA HIS A 100 -0.57 -0.88 0.45
C HIS A 100 -0.46 -0.66 -1.05
N LEU A 101 -0.52 -1.75 -1.83
CA LEU A 101 -0.43 -1.71 -3.28
C LEU A 101 -1.82 -1.86 -3.89
N VAL A 102 -2.13 -1.09 -4.92
CA VAL A 102 -3.46 -1.11 -5.54
C VAL A 102 -3.78 -2.41 -6.27
N ASP A 103 -2.76 -3.19 -6.63
CA ASP A 103 -2.89 -4.50 -7.27
C ASP A 103 -3.10 -5.67 -6.29
N HIS A 104 -3.13 -5.39 -4.98
CA HIS A 104 -3.53 -6.32 -3.92
C HIS A 104 -4.94 -5.96 -3.42
N PRO A 105 -6.02 -6.31 -4.13
CA PRO A 105 -7.37 -5.85 -3.77
C PRO A 105 -7.96 -6.52 -2.54
N TYR A 106 -7.30 -7.58 -2.05
CA TYR A 106 -7.73 -8.33 -0.86
C TYR A 106 -7.03 -7.77 0.36
N ILE A 107 -7.72 -6.91 1.10
CA ILE A 107 -7.25 -6.33 2.35
C ILE A 107 -8.28 -6.62 3.45
N ASP A 108 -7.81 -7.26 4.54
CA ASP A 108 -8.66 -7.56 5.70
C ASP A 108 -8.54 -6.43 6.75
N PRO A 109 -9.64 -5.73 7.07
CA PRO A 109 -9.65 -4.72 8.12
C PRO A 109 -9.22 -5.26 9.49
N ALA A 110 -9.54 -6.51 9.83
CA ALA A 110 -9.16 -7.12 11.11
C ALA A 110 -7.64 -7.33 11.21
N LEU A 111 -7.01 -7.76 10.11
CA LEU A 111 -5.55 -7.84 10.04
C LEU A 111 -4.90 -6.47 10.18
N VAL A 112 -5.41 -5.43 9.50
CA VAL A 112 -4.91 -4.06 9.63
C VAL A 112 -5.05 -3.54 11.06
N ALA A 113 -6.18 -3.81 11.73
CA ALA A 113 -6.38 -3.44 13.13
C ALA A 113 -5.34 -4.11 14.03
N THR A 114 -5.13 -5.42 13.87
CA THR A 114 -4.11 -6.18 14.61
C THR A 114 -2.70 -5.60 14.37
N MET A 115 -2.34 -5.32 13.13
CA MET A 115 -1.03 -4.74 12.79
C MET A 115 -0.83 -3.37 13.44
N THR A 116 -1.87 -2.53 13.43
CA THR A 116 -1.86 -1.20 14.05
C THR A 116 -1.67 -1.30 15.55
N GLU A 117 -2.42 -2.17 16.22
CA GLU A 117 -2.29 -2.43 17.66
C GLU A 117 -0.88 -2.90 18.02
N ARG A 118 -0.37 -3.89 17.29
CA ARG A 118 0.97 -4.45 17.52
C ARG A 118 2.08 -3.43 17.28
N PHE A 119 1.92 -2.51 16.32
CA PHE A 119 2.87 -1.42 16.13
C PHE A 119 3.04 -0.57 17.41
N TYR A 120 1.92 -0.15 18.02
CA TYR A 120 1.97 0.66 19.23
C TYR A 120 2.40 -0.13 20.47
N GLN A 121 2.02 -1.41 20.59
CA GLN A 121 2.37 -2.26 21.73
C GLN A 121 3.85 -2.62 21.77
N THR A 122 4.45 -2.91 20.62
CA THR A 122 5.80 -3.47 20.57
C THR A 122 6.89 -2.44 20.33
N GLY A 123 6.54 -1.27 19.77
CA GLY A 123 7.49 -0.26 19.35
C GLY A 123 8.42 -0.70 18.20
N LYS A 124 8.10 -1.84 17.53
CA LYS A 124 8.86 -2.30 16.36
C LYS A 124 8.76 -1.29 15.23
N LEU A 125 9.82 -1.17 14.44
CA LEU A 125 9.90 -0.18 13.37
C LEU A 125 9.14 -0.59 12.10
N ILE A 126 8.98 -1.90 11.89
CA ILE A 126 8.28 -2.46 10.73
C ILE A 126 7.30 -3.53 11.21
N ILE A 127 6.06 -3.49 10.71
CA ILE A 127 5.09 -4.56 10.89
C ILE A 127 4.69 -5.08 9.50
N VAL A 128 4.79 -6.38 9.30
CA VAL A 128 4.51 -7.02 8.01
C VAL A 128 3.67 -8.28 8.22
N PRO A 129 2.60 -8.53 7.43
CA PRO A 129 1.85 -9.76 7.51
C PRO A 129 2.61 -10.90 6.81
N ARG A 130 2.40 -12.13 7.31
CA ARG A 130 3.01 -13.33 6.76
C ARG A 130 1.98 -14.45 6.57
N TYR A 131 1.92 -14.98 5.34
CA TYR A 131 1.16 -16.18 5.00
C TYR A 131 2.13 -17.32 4.67
N GLY A 132 2.16 -18.34 5.48
CA GLY A 132 3.18 -19.39 5.38
C GLY A 132 4.60 -18.84 5.51
N SER A 133 5.41 -18.96 4.47
CA SER A 133 6.78 -18.42 4.41
C SER A 133 6.88 -17.06 3.70
N LYS A 134 5.76 -16.51 3.19
CA LYS A 134 5.77 -15.29 2.37
C LYS A 134 5.27 -14.10 3.17
N ARG A 135 6.03 -13.00 3.14
CA ARG A 135 5.59 -11.67 3.58
C ARG A 135 4.71 -11.04 2.52
N GLY A 136 3.73 -10.24 2.94
CA GLY A 136 2.77 -9.60 2.03
C GLY A 136 2.49 -8.13 2.36
N HIS A 137 1.37 -7.64 1.87
CA HIS A 137 0.86 -6.30 2.11
C HIS A 137 -0.44 -6.34 2.93
N PRO A 138 -0.73 -5.24 3.68
CA PRO A 138 0.03 -3.98 3.80
C PRO A 138 1.29 -4.11 4.67
N VAL A 139 2.16 -3.09 4.63
CA VAL A 139 3.34 -3.00 5.50
C VAL A 139 3.29 -1.69 6.27
N ILE A 140 3.51 -1.72 7.58
CA ILE A 140 3.64 -0.50 8.40
C ILE A 140 5.12 -0.17 8.57
N PHE A 141 5.49 1.08 8.28
CA PHE A 141 6.80 1.65 8.53
C PHE A 141 6.70 2.78 9.54
N SER A 142 7.47 2.70 10.63
CA SER A 142 7.62 3.79 11.60
C SER A 142 8.15 5.06 10.92
N ARG A 143 7.72 6.23 11.38
CA ARG A 143 8.28 7.54 10.97
C ARG A 143 9.80 7.61 11.15
N LYS A 144 10.36 6.87 12.11
CA LYS A 144 11.81 6.79 12.32
C LYS A 144 12.60 6.30 11.10
N LEU A 145 11.94 5.55 10.20
CA LEU A 145 12.55 5.02 8.97
C LEU A 145 12.37 5.93 7.75
N PHE A 146 11.66 7.05 7.86
CA PHE A 146 11.37 7.93 6.71
C PHE A 146 12.65 8.42 6.05
N GLY A 147 13.64 8.86 6.82
CA GLY A 147 14.92 9.31 6.27
C GLY A 147 15.68 8.20 5.52
N GLU A 148 15.65 6.98 6.02
CA GLU A 148 16.27 5.83 5.36
C GLU A 148 15.53 5.46 4.07
N LEU A 149 14.19 5.48 4.08
CA LEU A 149 13.38 5.22 2.90
C LEU A 149 13.57 6.31 1.82
N LEU A 150 13.78 7.57 2.23
CA LEU A 150 14.07 8.66 1.31
C LEU A 150 15.45 8.53 0.65
N SER A 151 16.41 7.89 1.32
CA SER A 151 17.77 7.67 0.83
C SER A 151 18.03 6.25 0.31
N ALA A 152 17.02 5.37 0.33
CA ALA A 152 17.17 3.99 -0.11
C ALA A 152 17.53 3.90 -1.61
N PRO A 153 18.33 2.92 -2.02
CA PRO A 153 18.67 2.70 -3.42
C PRO A 153 17.42 2.39 -4.26
N MET A 154 17.26 3.07 -5.40
CA MET A 154 16.08 2.92 -6.26
C MET A 154 15.92 1.51 -6.82
N ASP A 155 17.03 0.83 -7.10
CA ASP A 155 17.07 -0.54 -7.62
C ASP A 155 16.67 -1.60 -6.58
N GLN A 156 16.84 -1.32 -5.29
CA GLN A 156 16.48 -2.22 -4.19
C GLN A 156 15.13 -1.89 -3.56
N GLY A 157 14.69 -0.65 -3.70
CA GLY A 157 13.42 -0.19 -3.16
C GLY A 157 13.36 -0.20 -1.62
N ALA A 158 12.16 -0.16 -1.07
CA ALA A 158 11.92 -0.25 0.38
C ALA A 158 12.43 -1.57 0.99
N LYS A 159 12.65 -2.60 0.18
CA LYS A 159 13.21 -3.89 0.63
C LYS A 159 14.59 -3.75 1.26
N ALA A 160 15.40 -2.79 0.81
CA ALA A 160 16.71 -2.50 1.42
C ALA A 160 16.55 -2.16 2.91
N VAL A 161 15.61 -1.27 3.23
CA VAL A 161 15.34 -0.85 4.61
C VAL A 161 14.77 -2.02 5.43
N VAL A 162 13.82 -2.81 4.87
CA VAL A 162 13.30 -4.00 5.55
C VAL A 162 14.40 -5.01 5.87
N ASN A 163 15.35 -5.19 4.97
CA ASN A 163 16.47 -6.11 5.16
C ASN A 163 17.47 -5.60 6.21
N ALA A 164 17.67 -4.29 6.31
CA ALA A 164 18.54 -3.67 7.31
C ALA A 164 17.95 -3.75 8.73
N HIS A 165 16.61 -3.75 8.85
CA HIS A 165 15.88 -3.74 10.12
C HIS A 165 15.16 -5.05 10.43
N ARG A 166 15.81 -6.20 10.14
CA ARG A 166 15.19 -7.53 10.39
C ARG A 166 14.81 -7.74 11.84
N ASP A 167 15.67 -7.34 12.77
CA ASP A 167 15.45 -7.50 14.21
C ASP A 167 14.38 -6.54 14.74
N ASP A 168 14.11 -5.43 14.04
CA ASP A 168 13.06 -4.46 14.33
C ASP A 168 11.79 -4.67 13.47
N THR A 169 11.71 -5.79 12.77
CA THR A 169 10.54 -6.19 12.00
C THR A 169 9.73 -7.22 12.78
N LEU A 170 8.45 -6.93 13.01
CA LEU A 170 7.48 -7.89 13.52
C LEU A 170 6.68 -8.50 12.39
N GLU A 171 6.69 -9.81 12.27
CA GLU A 171 5.83 -10.57 11.38
C GLU A 171 4.52 -10.94 12.09
N ILE A 172 3.39 -10.69 11.44
CA ILE A 172 2.06 -11.09 11.92
C ILE A 172 1.59 -12.26 11.06
N ASP A 173 1.51 -13.44 11.64
CA ASP A 173 0.99 -14.61 10.96
C ASP A 173 -0.49 -14.46 10.66
N THR A 174 -0.88 -14.78 9.43
CA THR A 174 -2.27 -14.80 8.99
C THR A 174 -2.56 -16.02 8.13
N THR A 175 -3.83 -16.42 8.10
CA THR A 175 -4.34 -17.46 7.19
C THR A 175 -4.86 -16.86 5.87
N ASP A 176 -4.85 -15.53 5.73
CA ASP A 176 -5.29 -14.84 4.52
C ASP A 176 -4.20 -14.86 3.45
N GLU A 177 -4.39 -15.66 2.41
CA GLU A 177 -3.53 -15.69 1.23
C GLU A 177 -3.57 -14.36 0.45
N GLY A 178 -4.65 -13.60 0.57
CA GLY A 178 -4.87 -12.33 -0.14
C GLY A 178 -3.75 -11.32 0.05
N ILE A 179 -3.02 -11.38 1.18
CA ILE A 179 -1.87 -10.49 1.44
C ILE A 179 -0.73 -10.66 0.43
N THR A 180 -0.67 -11.79 -0.27
CA THR A 180 0.38 -12.12 -1.26
C THR A 180 -0.12 -12.12 -2.70
N LEU A 181 -1.42 -11.88 -2.92
CA LEU A 181 -2.03 -11.94 -4.24
C LEU A 181 -1.96 -10.59 -4.94
N ASP A 182 -1.03 -10.47 -5.86
CA ASP A 182 -0.93 -9.37 -6.81
C ASP A 182 -1.67 -9.69 -8.11
N ILE A 183 -2.62 -8.85 -8.51
CA ILE A 183 -3.41 -9.02 -9.73
C ILE A 183 -2.77 -8.20 -10.86
N ASP A 184 -1.76 -8.80 -11.46
CA ASP A 184 -0.85 -8.14 -12.40
C ASP A 184 -1.15 -8.42 -13.88
N THR A 185 -1.89 -9.51 -14.17
CA THR A 185 -2.20 -9.95 -15.54
C THR A 185 -3.68 -10.30 -15.71
N PRO A 186 -4.20 -10.27 -16.97
CA PRO A 186 -5.57 -10.68 -17.25
C PRO A 186 -5.88 -12.12 -16.79
N GLU A 187 -4.90 -13.03 -16.83
CA GLU A 187 -5.05 -14.43 -16.40
C GLU A 187 -5.25 -14.51 -14.89
N LEU A 188 -4.42 -13.78 -14.11
CA LEU A 188 -4.58 -13.71 -12.64
C LEU A 188 -5.92 -13.07 -12.27
N TYR A 189 -6.32 -12.01 -12.99
CA TYR A 189 -7.60 -11.37 -12.77
C TYR A 189 -8.79 -12.32 -13.03
N LYS A 190 -8.76 -13.11 -14.12
CA LYS A 190 -9.79 -14.12 -14.39
C LYS A 190 -9.85 -15.16 -13.28
N ARG A 191 -8.69 -15.72 -12.92
CA ARG A 191 -8.60 -16.79 -11.91
C ARG A 191 -9.06 -16.34 -10.53
N HIS A 192 -8.57 -15.20 -10.04
CA HIS A 192 -8.76 -14.80 -8.64
C HIS A 192 -9.93 -13.87 -8.42
N VAL A 193 -10.39 -13.13 -9.45
CA VAL A 193 -11.49 -12.17 -9.31
C VAL A 193 -12.78 -12.65 -9.95
N LYS A 194 -12.70 -13.31 -11.12
CA LYS A 194 -13.91 -13.81 -11.82
C LYS A 194 -14.24 -15.26 -11.50
N GLY A 195 -13.30 -16.04 -10.97
CA GLY A 195 -13.49 -17.47 -10.72
C GLY A 195 -13.57 -18.32 -11.99
N GLU A 196 -12.92 -17.85 -13.08
CA GLU A 196 -12.88 -18.51 -14.40
C GLU A 196 -11.55 -19.29 -14.60
#